data_8c6de600f684a4e109c0062ec1d10ce8
#
_entry.id   8c6de600f684a4e109c0062ec1d10ce8
#
_cell.length_a   1.000
_cell.length_b   1.000
_cell.length_c   1.000
_cell.angle_alpha   90.00
_cell.angle_beta   90.00
_cell.angle_gamma   90.00
#
_symmetry.space_group_name_H-M   'P 1'
#
loop_
_entity.id
_entity.type
_entity.pdbx_description
1 polymer ?
#
loop_
_entity_poly.entity_id
_entity_poly.type
_entity_poly.pdbx_seq_one_letter_code
_entity_poly.pdbx_strand_id
1 'polypeptide(L)'
;MTTLLKTRLSPALLLLATVWLVFNSHHSIASNELAKQAHANAFDEQDKPLRIAVAANFAPTLEQLLSDFPNKNKIKYQIISAATGTIYQQIKHGAPFDLFLAADNVRPKMLEQERLIIANSRKTYAFGQLALWSATQQLSSLNELNNFSGYLAIANPNTAPYGKAAQQVLESLSLWSQLKKRVVTGININQTFQQVRSQALPIGIVALSQLKMNQLDGIAIPSNYYQPIAQQLVVLKSSKQINNAKQISDYLLQKTTQVKLEELGYLPSDITPLNTNVKNKSVK
;
A
#
# COMPACT_ATOMS: atom_id res chain seq x y z
N MET A 1 -24.84 86.48 22.57
CA MET A 1 -25.46 86.11 21.25
C MET A 1 -24.66 84.96 20.66
N THR A 2 -25.09 83.74 20.89
CA THR A 2 -24.39 82.49 20.49
C THR A 2 -25.25 81.82 19.44
N THR A 3 -24.77 81.83 18.17
CA THR A 3 -25.47 81.27 17.04
C THR A 3 -25.12 79.81 16.93
N LEU A 4 -26.07 78.92 17.15
CA LEU A 4 -25.96 77.47 16.91
C LEU A 4 -26.10 77.19 15.40
N LEU A 5 -25.00 76.76 14.74
CA LEU A 5 -25.04 76.20 13.41
C LEU A 5 -25.63 74.78 13.45
N LYS A 6 -26.87 74.62 13.00
CA LYS A 6 -27.47 73.31 12.70
C LYS A 6 -26.98 72.82 11.35
N THR A 7 -25.97 71.98 11.30
CA THR A 7 -25.60 71.27 10.10
C THR A 7 -26.61 70.14 9.83
N ARG A 8 -27.46 70.33 8.83
CA ARG A 8 -28.33 69.27 8.29
C ARG A 8 -27.51 68.36 7.40
N LEU A 9 -27.27 67.12 7.79
CA LEU A 9 -26.72 66.10 6.90
C LEU A 9 -27.69 65.82 5.75
N SER A 10 -27.21 65.84 4.54
CA SER A 10 -28.02 65.65 3.32
C SER A 10 -28.58 64.21 3.31
N PRO A 11 -29.83 63.98 2.86
CA PRO A 11 -30.44 62.67 2.77
C PRO A 11 -29.67 61.65 1.90
N ALA A 12 -28.86 62.14 0.97
CA ALA A 12 -27.98 61.33 0.12
C ALA A 12 -26.84 60.64 0.93
N LEU A 13 -26.30 61.28 1.96
CA LEU A 13 -25.26 60.70 2.79
C LEU A 13 -25.84 59.58 3.72
N LEU A 14 -27.10 59.70 4.17
CA LEU A 14 -27.76 58.66 4.95
C LEU A 14 -28.07 57.43 4.10
N LEU A 15 -28.46 57.61 2.83
CA LEU A 15 -28.72 56.49 1.91
C LEU A 15 -27.42 55.71 1.57
N LEU A 16 -26.30 56.41 1.36
CA LEU A 16 -25.01 55.77 1.11
C LEU A 16 -24.50 54.96 2.34
N ALA A 17 -24.68 55.46 3.56
CA ALA A 17 -24.30 54.78 4.78
C ALA A 17 -25.14 53.53 5.04
N THR A 18 -26.44 53.54 4.73
CA THR A 18 -27.32 52.33 4.88
C THR A 18 -27.00 51.28 3.83
N VAL A 19 -26.72 51.64 2.59
CA VAL A 19 -26.31 50.69 1.56
C VAL A 19 -24.96 50.05 1.89
N TRP A 20 -24.00 50.82 2.43
CA TRP A 20 -22.69 50.28 2.84
C TRP A 20 -22.78 49.33 4.02
N LEU A 21 -23.65 49.61 5.03
CA LEU A 21 -23.92 48.73 6.15
C LEU A 21 -24.61 47.39 5.74
N VAL A 22 -25.57 47.46 4.82
CA VAL A 22 -26.25 46.28 4.30
C VAL A 22 -25.28 45.42 3.46
N PHE A 23 -24.40 46.01 2.66
CA PHE A 23 -23.40 45.29 1.86
C PHE A 23 -22.36 44.56 2.76
N ASN A 24 -21.88 45.23 3.83
CA ASN A 24 -20.93 44.60 4.77
C ASN A 24 -21.59 43.51 5.63
N SER A 25 -22.87 43.62 6.01
CA SER A 25 -23.56 42.57 6.74
C SER A 25 -23.76 41.30 5.91
N HIS A 26 -24.04 41.42 4.59
CA HIS A 26 -24.16 40.26 3.69
C HIS A 26 -22.82 39.55 3.43
N HIS A 27 -21.72 40.32 3.34
CA HIS A 27 -20.36 39.73 3.21
C HIS A 27 -19.94 38.98 4.48
N SER A 28 -20.27 39.50 5.65
CA SER A 28 -19.95 38.86 6.94
C SER A 28 -20.77 37.58 7.17
N ILE A 29 -22.04 37.55 6.75
CA ILE A 29 -22.90 36.37 6.89
C ILE A 29 -22.45 35.28 5.90
N ALA A 30 -22.15 35.62 4.63
CA ALA A 30 -21.68 34.69 3.63
C ALA A 30 -20.34 34.06 3.99
N SER A 31 -19.41 34.85 4.57
CA SER A 31 -18.11 34.31 5.02
C SER A 31 -18.25 33.38 6.24
N ASN A 32 -19.18 33.65 7.18
CA ASN A 32 -19.47 32.78 8.31
C ASN A 32 -20.15 31.47 7.90
N GLU A 33 -21.06 31.49 6.94
CA GLU A 33 -21.71 30.29 6.41
C GLU A 33 -20.71 29.42 5.63
N LEU A 34 -19.84 30.03 4.80
CA LEU A 34 -18.76 29.33 4.14
C LEU A 34 -17.75 28.70 5.12
N ALA A 35 -17.40 29.41 6.19
CA ALA A 35 -16.54 28.89 7.24
C ALA A 35 -17.22 27.74 8.03
N LYS A 36 -18.50 27.84 8.36
CA LYS A 36 -19.27 26.75 9.00
C LYS A 36 -19.40 25.54 8.09
N GLN A 37 -19.65 25.75 6.80
CA GLN A 37 -19.73 24.66 5.80
C GLN A 37 -18.36 23.99 5.59
N ALA A 38 -17.26 24.76 5.57
CA ALA A 38 -15.91 24.22 5.51
C ALA A 38 -15.55 23.42 6.77
N HIS A 39 -15.95 23.90 7.97
CA HIS A 39 -15.78 23.14 9.21
C HIS A 39 -16.66 21.88 9.26
N ALA A 40 -17.92 21.95 8.87
CA ALA A 40 -18.81 20.78 8.81
C ALA A 40 -18.30 19.71 7.83
N ASN A 41 -17.84 20.12 6.66
CA ASN A 41 -17.22 19.22 5.67
C ASN A 41 -15.90 18.62 6.19
N ALA A 42 -15.09 19.38 6.93
CA ALA A 42 -13.86 18.89 7.55
C ALA A 42 -14.14 17.85 8.66
N PHE A 43 -15.21 18.03 9.43
CA PHE A 43 -15.63 17.03 10.44
C PHE A 43 -16.16 15.75 9.78
N ASP A 44 -16.95 15.84 8.71
CA ASP A 44 -17.47 14.67 7.98
C ASP A 44 -16.36 13.86 7.28
N GLU A 45 -15.32 14.51 6.77
CA GLU A 45 -14.17 13.85 6.17
C GLU A 45 -13.25 13.14 7.19
N GLN A 46 -13.16 13.65 8.43
CA GLN A 46 -12.36 13.01 9.49
C GLN A 46 -13.05 11.76 10.07
N ASP A 47 -14.36 11.64 9.92
CA ASP A 47 -15.11 10.47 10.41
C ASP A 47 -15.12 9.30 9.41
N LYS A 48 -14.70 9.54 8.17
CA LYS A 48 -14.53 8.49 7.15
C LYS A 48 -13.33 7.61 7.48
N PRO A 49 -13.41 6.30 7.23
CA PRO A 49 -12.27 5.42 7.47
C PRO A 49 -11.11 5.77 6.53
N LEU A 50 -9.88 5.76 7.07
CA LEU A 50 -8.65 5.83 6.29
C LEU A 50 -8.59 4.63 5.33
N ARG A 51 -8.52 4.86 4.03
CA ARG A 51 -8.51 3.81 3.02
C ARG A 51 -7.09 3.39 2.69
N ILE A 52 -6.70 2.23 3.19
CA ILE A 52 -5.37 1.67 3.03
C ILE A 52 -5.40 0.63 1.91
N ALA A 53 -4.84 0.98 0.76
CA ALA A 53 -4.63 0.03 -0.33
C ALA A 53 -3.35 -0.76 -0.07
N VAL A 54 -3.44 -2.08 -0.03
CA VAL A 54 -2.33 -2.94 0.39
C VAL A 54 -2.14 -4.12 -0.54
N ALA A 55 -0.88 -4.42 -0.86
CA ALA A 55 -0.52 -5.63 -1.60
C ALA A 55 -0.99 -6.88 -0.83
N ALA A 56 -1.56 -7.84 -1.57
CA ALA A 56 -2.26 -8.98 -1.00
C ALA A 56 -1.43 -9.82 0.00
N ASN A 57 -0.10 -9.89 -0.19
CA ASN A 57 0.77 -10.58 0.76
C ASN A 57 0.78 -9.95 2.15
N PHE A 58 0.60 -8.62 2.22
CA PHE A 58 0.78 -7.86 3.46
C PHE A 58 -0.55 -7.57 4.18
N ALA A 59 -1.70 -7.76 3.56
CA ALA A 59 -2.99 -7.43 4.14
C ALA A 59 -3.24 -8.15 5.50
N PRO A 60 -3.08 -9.46 5.63
CA PRO A 60 -3.27 -10.13 6.92
C PRO A 60 -2.24 -9.68 7.97
N THR A 61 -0.99 -9.45 7.55
CA THR A 61 0.06 -8.91 8.43
C THR A 61 -0.30 -7.51 8.92
N LEU A 62 -0.79 -6.64 8.03
CA LEU A 62 -1.22 -5.29 8.39
C LEU A 62 -2.37 -5.31 9.40
N GLU A 63 -3.37 -6.17 9.20
CA GLU A 63 -4.48 -6.34 10.15
C GLU A 63 -3.97 -6.73 11.54
N GLN A 64 -3.06 -7.71 11.62
CA GLN A 64 -2.45 -8.12 12.88
C GLN A 64 -1.65 -6.98 13.53
N LEU A 65 -0.82 -6.25 12.78
CA LEU A 65 -0.05 -5.14 13.32
C LEU A 65 -0.94 -3.99 13.79
N LEU A 66 -2.00 -3.66 13.04
CA LEU A 66 -2.92 -2.58 13.41
C LEU A 66 -3.81 -2.93 14.60
N SER A 67 -3.99 -4.21 14.93
CA SER A 67 -4.64 -4.62 16.18
C SER A 67 -3.88 -4.13 17.43
N ASP A 68 -2.56 -3.99 17.32
CA ASP A 68 -1.67 -3.51 18.38
C ASP A 68 -1.30 -2.02 18.22
N PHE A 69 -1.86 -1.35 17.21
CA PHE A 69 -1.55 0.05 16.95
C PHE A 69 -2.04 0.95 18.11
N PRO A 70 -1.17 1.79 18.70
CA PRO A 70 -1.52 2.58 19.88
C PRO A 70 -2.74 3.51 19.72
N ASN A 71 -2.95 3.99 18.48
CA ASN A 71 -4.05 4.90 18.14
C ASN A 71 -5.23 4.20 17.43
N LYS A 72 -5.34 2.86 17.53
CA LYS A 72 -6.39 2.08 16.83
C LYS A 72 -7.83 2.56 17.10
N ASN A 73 -8.09 3.09 18.30
CA ASN A 73 -9.40 3.61 18.65
C ASN A 73 -9.67 5.04 18.14
N LYS A 74 -8.64 5.75 17.65
CA LYS A 74 -8.73 7.12 17.12
C LYS A 74 -8.75 7.18 15.61
N ILE A 75 -8.18 6.17 14.93
CA ILE A 75 -8.10 6.10 13.47
C ILE A 75 -8.95 4.94 13.00
N LYS A 76 -10.14 5.24 12.48
CA LYS A 76 -10.93 4.26 11.73
C LYS A 76 -10.21 3.97 10.41
N TYR A 77 -10.08 2.72 10.00
CA TYR A 77 -9.43 2.35 8.73
C TYR A 77 -10.19 1.27 7.99
N GLN A 78 -10.00 1.23 6.69
CA GLN A 78 -10.48 0.18 5.78
C GLN A 78 -9.30 -0.33 4.96
N ILE A 79 -9.05 -1.64 5.01
CA ILE A 79 -8.01 -2.30 4.24
C ILE A 79 -8.60 -2.79 2.91
N ILE A 80 -8.02 -2.36 1.79
CA ILE A 80 -8.39 -2.76 0.43
C ILE A 80 -7.21 -3.54 -0.16
N SER A 81 -7.39 -4.83 -0.40
CA SER A 81 -6.32 -5.74 -0.79
C SER A 81 -6.43 -6.18 -2.25
N ALA A 82 -5.33 -6.06 -3.01
CA ALA A 82 -5.20 -6.58 -4.37
C ALA A 82 -3.72 -6.81 -4.75
N ALA A 83 -3.44 -7.23 -5.99
CA ALA A 83 -2.09 -7.21 -6.51
C ALA A 83 -1.56 -5.77 -6.62
N THR A 84 -0.26 -5.57 -6.36
CA THR A 84 0.38 -4.23 -6.39
C THR A 84 0.12 -3.48 -7.68
N GLY A 85 0.24 -4.15 -8.83
CA GLY A 85 -0.02 -3.54 -10.15
C GLY A 85 -1.48 -3.15 -10.35
N THR A 86 -2.43 -3.92 -9.82
CA THR A 86 -3.87 -3.61 -9.86
C THR A 86 -4.17 -2.34 -9.05
N ILE A 87 -3.64 -2.26 -7.82
CA ILE A 87 -3.80 -1.06 -6.97
C ILE A 87 -3.18 0.18 -7.66
N TYR A 88 -1.98 0.03 -8.22
CA TYR A 88 -1.34 1.13 -8.95
C TYR A 88 -2.24 1.67 -10.07
N GLN A 89 -2.86 0.79 -10.87
CA GLN A 89 -3.80 1.22 -11.91
C GLN A 89 -5.04 1.92 -11.32
N GLN A 90 -5.59 1.41 -10.22
CA GLN A 90 -6.71 2.06 -9.53
C GLN A 90 -6.34 3.48 -9.06
N ILE A 91 -5.14 3.67 -8.48
CA ILE A 91 -4.64 4.99 -8.08
C ILE A 91 -4.53 5.92 -9.29
N LYS A 92 -3.99 5.43 -10.40
CA LYS A 92 -3.88 6.19 -11.66
C LYS A 92 -5.24 6.65 -12.21
N HIS A 93 -6.29 5.87 -11.97
CA HIS A 93 -7.66 6.20 -12.35
C HIS A 93 -8.46 6.93 -11.26
N GLY A 94 -7.76 7.47 -10.24
CA GLY A 94 -8.38 8.33 -9.23
C GLY A 94 -9.09 7.61 -8.11
N ALA A 95 -8.81 6.31 -7.86
CA ALA A 95 -9.36 5.63 -6.71
C ALA A 95 -8.97 6.36 -5.41
N PRO A 96 -9.94 6.63 -4.51
CA PRO A 96 -9.75 7.48 -3.35
C PRO A 96 -9.08 6.70 -2.20
N PHE A 97 -7.82 6.35 -2.37
CA PHE A 97 -6.99 5.78 -1.32
C PHE A 97 -6.18 6.87 -0.61
N ASP A 98 -5.80 6.62 0.64
CA ASP A 98 -5.02 7.52 1.47
C ASP A 98 -3.56 7.05 1.60
N LEU A 99 -3.36 5.76 1.81
CA LEU A 99 -2.08 5.10 1.99
C LEU A 99 -1.99 3.90 1.04
N PHE A 100 -0.87 3.75 0.35
CA PHE A 100 -0.59 2.59 -0.48
C PHE A 100 0.64 1.83 0.02
N LEU A 101 0.47 0.56 0.35
CA LEU A 101 1.52 -0.38 0.71
C LEU A 101 1.74 -1.36 -0.43
N ALA A 102 2.75 -1.10 -1.24
CA ALA A 102 3.13 -1.91 -2.40
C ALA A 102 4.07 -3.05 -1.98
N ALA A 103 4.03 -4.17 -2.72
CA ALA A 103 5.01 -5.24 -2.58
C ALA A 103 6.24 -5.05 -3.49
N ASP A 104 6.45 -3.87 -4.05
CA ASP A 104 7.65 -3.51 -4.81
C ASP A 104 8.02 -2.02 -4.61
N ASN A 105 9.17 -1.64 -5.17
CA ASN A 105 9.65 -0.26 -5.21
C ASN A 105 9.36 0.44 -6.54
N VAL A 106 8.90 -0.30 -7.55
CA VAL A 106 8.71 0.22 -8.93
C VAL A 106 7.47 1.12 -8.99
N ARG A 107 6.31 0.60 -8.56
CA ARG A 107 5.04 1.34 -8.60
C ARG A 107 5.04 2.57 -7.70
N PRO A 108 5.52 2.51 -6.44
CA PRO A 108 5.70 3.71 -5.61
C PRO A 108 6.61 4.76 -6.24
N LYS A 109 7.72 4.36 -6.88
CA LYS A 109 8.60 5.28 -7.61
C LYS A 109 7.90 5.92 -8.80
N MET A 110 7.10 5.16 -9.56
CA MET A 110 6.30 5.71 -10.68
C MET A 110 5.30 6.76 -10.17
N LEU A 111 4.56 6.47 -9.09
CA LEU A 111 3.63 7.43 -8.47
C LEU A 111 4.35 8.69 -7.98
N GLU A 112 5.58 8.57 -7.47
CA GLU A 112 6.42 9.71 -7.07
C GLU A 112 6.80 10.57 -8.27
N GLN A 113 7.26 9.96 -9.37
CA GLN A 113 7.60 10.64 -10.62
C GLN A 113 6.39 11.36 -11.23
N GLU A 114 5.21 10.79 -11.11
CA GLU A 114 3.94 11.36 -11.55
C GLU A 114 3.35 12.39 -10.58
N ARG A 115 4.05 12.68 -9.46
CA ARG A 115 3.63 13.63 -8.43
C ARG A 115 2.26 13.31 -7.79
N LEU A 116 1.93 12.02 -7.69
CA LEU A 116 0.69 11.51 -7.09
C LEU A 116 0.81 11.19 -5.60
N ILE A 117 2.01 11.37 -5.00
CA ILE A 117 2.27 11.12 -3.58
C ILE A 117 2.67 12.41 -2.85
N ILE A 118 2.57 12.37 -1.52
CA ILE A 118 3.16 13.41 -0.66
C ILE A 118 4.69 13.29 -0.75
N ALA A 119 5.35 14.43 -0.94
CA ALA A 119 6.82 14.49 -1.04
C ALA A 119 7.48 13.79 0.17
N ASN A 120 8.52 13.00 -0.10
CA ASN A 120 9.28 12.24 0.89
C ASN A 120 8.48 11.17 1.68
N SER A 121 7.25 10.85 1.26
CA SER A 121 6.45 9.81 1.91
C SER A 121 6.82 8.39 1.47
N ARG A 122 7.58 8.21 0.37
CA ARG A 122 8.01 6.90 -0.12
C ARG A 122 9.08 6.32 0.80
N LYS A 123 8.76 5.19 1.45
CA LYS A 123 9.63 4.48 2.39
C LYS A 123 9.60 2.98 2.14
N THR A 124 10.74 2.30 2.26
CA THR A 124 10.74 0.83 2.34
C THR A 124 10.30 0.43 3.74
N TYR A 125 9.31 -0.45 3.84
CA TYR A 125 8.80 -0.89 5.14
C TYR A 125 9.13 -2.36 5.45
N ALA A 126 9.47 -3.17 4.44
CA ALA A 126 9.90 -4.56 4.60
C ALA A 126 10.51 -5.11 3.31
N PHE A 127 11.21 -6.24 3.39
CA PHE A 127 11.53 -7.07 2.23
C PHE A 127 10.78 -8.39 2.32
N GLY A 128 10.09 -8.75 1.22
CA GLY A 128 9.36 -10.00 1.11
C GLY A 128 10.28 -11.18 0.85
N GLN A 129 9.87 -12.36 1.31
CA GLN A 129 10.57 -13.62 1.07
C GLN A 129 9.64 -14.64 0.41
N LEU A 130 10.20 -15.49 -0.44
CA LEU A 130 9.49 -16.57 -1.12
C LEU A 130 9.69 -17.91 -0.39
N ALA A 131 8.69 -18.79 -0.52
CA ALA A 131 8.81 -20.19 -0.12
C ALA A 131 8.19 -21.11 -1.18
N LEU A 132 8.78 -22.28 -1.37
CA LEU A 132 8.18 -23.40 -2.09
C LEU A 132 7.34 -24.18 -1.09
N TRP A 133 6.08 -24.48 -1.43
CA TRP A 133 5.17 -25.11 -0.51
C TRP A 133 4.15 -26.05 -1.20
N SER A 134 3.77 -27.09 -0.48
CA SER A 134 2.68 -28.01 -0.79
C SER A 134 1.81 -28.22 0.46
N ALA A 135 0.50 -28.37 0.26
CA ALA A 135 -0.42 -28.70 1.36
C ALA A 135 -0.53 -30.21 1.62
N THR A 136 -0.02 -31.05 0.72
CA THR A 136 -0.24 -32.51 0.75
C THR A 136 1.03 -33.31 0.94
N GLN A 137 2.20 -32.71 0.69
CA GLN A 137 3.49 -33.41 0.79
C GLN A 137 4.54 -32.53 1.46
N GLN A 138 5.40 -33.14 2.25
CA GLN A 138 6.57 -32.47 2.80
C GLN A 138 7.65 -32.39 1.72
N LEU A 139 8.06 -31.17 1.38
CA LEU A 139 9.12 -30.92 0.43
C LEU A 139 10.46 -30.85 1.16
N SER A 140 11.52 -31.39 0.58
CA SER A 140 12.86 -31.45 1.17
C SER A 140 13.81 -30.39 0.60
N SER A 141 13.65 -30.04 -0.66
CA SER A 141 14.52 -29.04 -1.33
C SER A 141 13.88 -28.46 -2.59
N LEU A 142 14.48 -27.37 -3.11
CA LEU A 142 14.09 -26.79 -4.40
C LEU A 142 14.36 -27.73 -5.58
N ASN A 143 15.24 -28.75 -5.40
CA ASN A 143 15.57 -29.72 -6.46
C ASN A 143 14.35 -30.58 -6.85
N GLU A 144 13.33 -30.66 -6.03
CA GLU A 144 12.10 -31.36 -6.39
C GLU A 144 11.41 -30.77 -7.62
N LEU A 145 11.65 -29.47 -7.91
CA LEU A 145 11.16 -28.85 -9.12
C LEU A 145 11.81 -29.39 -10.40
N ASN A 146 13.00 -29.98 -10.35
CA ASN A 146 13.72 -30.47 -11.54
C ASN A 146 12.95 -31.57 -12.29
N ASN A 147 12.32 -32.48 -11.53
CA ASN A 147 11.55 -33.60 -12.06
C ASN A 147 10.04 -33.41 -11.91
N PHE A 148 9.61 -32.21 -11.53
CA PHE A 148 8.20 -31.94 -11.28
C PHE A 148 7.41 -31.90 -12.59
N SER A 149 6.42 -32.80 -12.69
CA SER A 149 5.57 -32.93 -13.89
C SER A 149 4.14 -32.38 -13.70
N GLY A 150 3.78 -31.95 -12.49
CA GLY A 150 2.46 -31.37 -12.18
C GLY A 150 2.32 -29.90 -12.52
N TYR A 151 1.19 -29.31 -12.10
CA TYR A 151 0.95 -27.88 -12.21
C TYR A 151 1.54 -27.13 -11.02
N LEU A 152 2.21 -26.01 -11.29
CA LEU A 152 2.84 -25.14 -10.28
C LEU A 152 2.08 -23.83 -10.16
N ALA A 153 1.66 -23.49 -8.95
CA ALA A 153 1.02 -22.22 -8.65
C ALA A 153 2.08 -21.11 -8.45
N ILE A 154 1.92 -19.97 -9.14
CA ILE A 154 2.60 -18.71 -8.85
C ILE A 154 1.61 -17.55 -8.94
N ALA A 155 1.89 -16.40 -8.36
CA ALA A 155 1.12 -15.20 -8.65
C ALA A 155 1.42 -14.68 -10.06
N ASN A 156 0.51 -13.90 -10.65
CA ASN A 156 0.71 -13.35 -12.00
C ASN A 156 1.94 -12.42 -12.03
N PRO A 157 2.99 -12.76 -12.79
CA PRO A 157 4.24 -11.99 -12.84
C PRO A 157 4.08 -10.54 -13.33
N ASN A 158 3.03 -10.26 -14.11
CA ASN A 158 2.80 -8.94 -14.69
C ASN A 158 2.23 -7.94 -13.66
N THR A 159 1.47 -8.44 -12.69
CA THR A 159 0.75 -7.59 -11.72
C THR A 159 1.21 -7.75 -10.28
N ALA A 160 1.78 -8.92 -9.93
CA ALA A 160 2.18 -9.25 -8.57
C ALA A 160 3.72 -9.39 -8.46
N PRO A 161 4.39 -8.59 -7.61
CA PRO A 161 5.84 -8.66 -7.40
C PRO A 161 6.34 -10.04 -6.97
N TYR A 162 5.59 -10.74 -6.11
CA TYR A 162 5.90 -12.11 -5.73
C TYR A 162 5.83 -13.08 -6.91
N GLY A 163 4.92 -12.87 -7.86
CA GLY A 163 4.87 -13.65 -9.10
C GLY A 163 6.07 -13.41 -10.00
N LYS A 164 6.52 -12.14 -10.13
CA LYS A 164 7.74 -11.80 -10.84
C LYS A 164 8.97 -12.44 -10.19
N ALA A 165 9.07 -12.40 -8.88
CA ALA A 165 10.15 -13.05 -8.14
C ALA A 165 10.10 -14.59 -8.30
N ALA A 166 8.91 -15.21 -8.27
CA ALA A 166 8.75 -16.64 -8.52
C ALA A 166 9.20 -17.04 -9.93
N GLN A 167 8.87 -16.24 -10.96
CA GLN A 167 9.38 -16.44 -12.31
C GLN A 167 10.91 -16.37 -12.34
N GLN A 168 11.53 -15.38 -11.68
CA GLN A 168 12.98 -15.24 -11.58
C GLN A 168 13.64 -16.45 -10.92
N VAL A 169 13.02 -17.03 -9.89
CA VAL A 169 13.48 -18.27 -9.25
C VAL A 169 13.56 -19.39 -10.30
N LEU A 170 12.47 -19.60 -11.05
CA LEU A 170 12.42 -20.64 -12.09
C LEU A 170 13.41 -20.38 -13.24
N GLU A 171 13.63 -19.12 -13.61
CA GLU A 171 14.63 -18.71 -14.58
C GLU A 171 16.05 -18.98 -14.07
N SER A 172 16.35 -18.63 -12.83
CA SER A 172 17.65 -18.86 -12.17
C SER A 172 17.98 -20.34 -12.03
N LEU A 173 16.97 -21.17 -11.82
CA LEU A 173 17.09 -22.64 -11.80
C LEU A 173 17.10 -23.27 -13.20
N SER A 174 16.99 -22.47 -14.28
CA SER A 174 16.83 -22.94 -15.67
C SER A 174 15.58 -23.79 -15.93
N LEU A 175 14.55 -23.65 -15.06
CA LEU A 175 13.31 -24.44 -15.13
C LEU A 175 12.14 -23.71 -15.79
N TRP A 176 12.25 -22.41 -16.07
CA TRP A 176 11.14 -21.63 -16.64
C TRP A 176 10.67 -22.20 -17.98
N SER A 177 11.58 -22.52 -18.88
CA SER A 177 11.23 -23.07 -20.22
C SER A 177 10.46 -24.38 -20.14
N GLN A 178 10.80 -25.22 -19.16
CA GLN A 178 10.17 -26.53 -18.92
C GLN A 178 8.79 -26.36 -18.24
N LEU A 179 8.69 -25.49 -17.23
CA LEU A 179 7.51 -25.40 -16.37
C LEU A 179 6.48 -24.38 -16.84
N LYS A 180 6.83 -23.37 -17.66
CA LYS A 180 5.92 -22.25 -18.03
C LYS A 180 4.56 -22.69 -18.57
N LYS A 181 4.48 -23.82 -19.28
CA LYS A 181 3.21 -24.38 -19.80
C LYS A 181 2.36 -25.06 -18.73
N ARG A 182 2.94 -25.32 -17.56
CA ARG A 182 2.30 -25.95 -16.40
C ARG A 182 2.17 -24.99 -15.22
N VAL A 183 2.56 -23.72 -15.42
CA VAL A 183 2.34 -22.68 -14.45
C VAL A 183 0.87 -22.23 -14.48
N VAL A 184 0.24 -22.24 -13.34
CA VAL A 184 -1.11 -21.67 -13.13
C VAL A 184 -0.95 -20.40 -12.31
N THR A 185 -1.45 -19.28 -12.85
CA THR A 185 -1.27 -17.98 -12.20
C THR A 185 -2.49 -17.57 -11.37
N GLY A 186 -2.27 -17.28 -10.10
CA GLY A 186 -3.23 -16.57 -9.27
C GLY A 186 -3.22 -15.06 -9.59
N ILE A 187 -4.37 -14.39 -9.52
CA ILE A 187 -4.48 -12.93 -9.73
C ILE A 187 -3.62 -12.13 -8.74
N ASN A 188 -3.34 -12.70 -7.57
CA ASN A 188 -2.41 -12.20 -6.56
C ASN A 188 -1.84 -13.35 -5.74
N ILE A 189 -0.92 -13.06 -4.81
CA ILE A 189 -0.24 -14.09 -4.02
C ILE A 189 -1.17 -14.79 -3.02
N ASN A 190 -2.25 -14.15 -2.56
CA ASN A 190 -3.22 -14.81 -1.69
C ASN A 190 -4.03 -15.87 -2.44
N GLN A 191 -4.47 -15.58 -3.66
CA GLN A 191 -5.13 -16.60 -4.49
C GLN A 191 -4.18 -17.77 -4.77
N THR A 192 -2.91 -17.49 -5.09
CA THR A 192 -1.88 -18.53 -5.28
C THR A 192 -1.76 -19.43 -4.05
N PHE A 193 -1.66 -18.84 -2.86
CA PHE A 193 -1.61 -19.58 -1.61
C PHE A 193 -2.87 -20.44 -1.40
N GLN A 194 -4.06 -19.88 -1.66
CA GLN A 194 -5.32 -20.64 -1.52
C GLN A 194 -5.46 -21.77 -2.53
N GLN A 195 -4.97 -21.63 -3.76
CA GLN A 195 -4.95 -22.71 -4.77
C GLN A 195 -4.17 -23.92 -4.28
N VAL A 196 -3.04 -23.71 -3.58
CA VAL A 196 -2.26 -24.80 -2.99
C VAL A 196 -2.92 -25.30 -1.69
N ARG A 197 -3.37 -24.39 -0.84
CA ARG A 197 -3.99 -24.74 0.45
C ARG A 197 -5.25 -25.60 0.29
N SER A 198 -6.07 -25.30 -0.70
CA SER A 198 -7.28 -26.07 -1.05
C SER A 198 -6.96 -27.34 -1.84
N GLN A 199 -5.68 -27.64 -2.10
CA GLN A 199 -5.22 -28.78 -2.89
C GLN A 199 -5.67 -28.73 -4.37
N ALA A 200 -6.20 -27.60 -4.86
CA ALA A 200 -6.50 -27.41 -6.28
C ALA A 200 -5.23 -27.48 -7.14
N LEU A 201 -4.09 -27.10 -6.57
CA LEU A 201 -2.77 -27.26 -7.16
C LEU A 201 -1.83 -27.93 -6.15
N PRO A 202 -0.99 -28.86 -6.60
CA PRO A 202 -0.17 -29.69 -5.69
C PRO A 202 0.95 -28.92 -5.00
N ILE A 203 1.50 -27.90 -5.66
CA ILE A 203 2.68 -27.15 -5.21
C ILE A 203 2.60 -25.69 -5.66
N GLY A 204 3.22 -24.77 -4.93
CA GLY A 204 3.29 -23.36 -5.33
C GLY A 204 4.48 -22.62 -4.75
N ILE A 205 4.86 -21.54 -5.41
CA ILE A 205 5.78 -20.55 -4.86
C ILE A 205 4.93 -19.43 -4.25
N VAL A 206 4.97 -19.34 -2.94
CA VAL A 206 4.12 -18.47 -2.10
C VAL A 206 4.97 -17.49 -1.29
N ALA A 207 4.36 -16.56 -0.55
CA ALA A 207 5.10 -15.73 0.38
C ALA A 207 5.43 -16.52 1.66
N LEU A 208 6.68 -16.40 2.14
CA LEU A 208 7.08 -17.04 3.40
C LEU A 208 6.20 -16.57 4.57
N SER A 209 5.80 -15.29 4.56
CA SER A 209 4.90 -14.73 5.56
C SER A 209 3.55 -15.43 5.64
N GLN A 210 3.02 -15.92 4.52
CA GLN A 210 1.76 -16.69 4.53
C GLN A 210 1.91 -18.01 5.27
N LEU A 211 3.06 -18.67 5.14
CA LEU A 211 3.36 -19.90 5.88
C LEU A 211 3.53 -19.60 7.37
N LYS A 212 4.34 -18.60 7.72
CA LYS A 212 4.56 -18.20 9.12
C LYS A 212 3.28 -17.83 9.84
N MET A 213 2.42 -17.03 9.24
CA MET A 213 1.14 -16.62 9.82
C MET A 213 0.16 -17.79 10.01
N ASN A 214 0.26 -18.83 9.20
CA ASN A 214 -0.59 -20.03 9.29
C ASN A 214 0.09 -21.21 10.01
N GLN A 215 1.29 -21.02 10.58
CA GLN A 215 2.09 -22.05 11.25
C GLN A 215 2.32 -23.26 10.34
N LEU A 216 2.62 -23.00 9.07
CA LEU A 216 2.88 -24.00 8.03
C LEU A 216 4.36 -24.05 7.71
N ASP A 217 4.85 -25.27 7.45
CA ASP A 217 6.23 -25.50 7.02
C ASP A 217 6.34 -25.51 5.50
N GLY A 218 7.43 -24.94 5.01
CA GLY A 218 7.78 -24.91 3.60
C GLY A 218 9.24 -24.53 3.41
N ILE A 219 9.75 -24.64 2.21
CA ILE A 219 11.15 -24.39 1.90
C ILE A 219 11.32 -22.91 1.58
N ALA A 220 11.95 -22.14 2.47
CA ALA A 220 12.35 -20.78 2.19
C ALA A 220 13.30 -20.74 0.99
N ILE A 221 12.98 -19.91 -0.01
CA ILE A 221 13.78 -19.78 -1.22
C ILE A 221 14.90 -18.75 -0.98
N PRO A 222 16.18 -19.12 -1.15
CA PRO A 222 17.28 -18.18 -0.95
C PRO A 222 17.17 -16.95 -1.85
N SER A 223 17.52 -15.78 -1.30
CA SER A 223 17.36 -14.48 -1.96
C SER A 223 18.24 -14.28 -3.20
N ASN A 224 19.27 -15.13 -3.39
CA ASN A 224 20.12 -15.10 -4.58
C ASN A 224 19.44 -15.61 -5.87
N TYR A 225 18.27 -16.22 -5.77
CA TYR A 225 17.50 -16.70 -6.94
C TYR A 225 16.57 -15.65 -7.53
N TYR A 226 16.33 -14.52 -6.85
CA TYR A 226 15.42 -13.47 -7.31
C TYR A 226 15.86 -12.09 -6.84
N GLN A 227 15.37 -11.04 -7.51
CA GLN A 227 15.62 -9.67 -7.06
C GLN A 227 14.89 -9.39 -5.75
N PRO A 228 15.49 -8.59 -4.84
CA PRO A 228 14.86 -8.23 -3.57
C PRO A 228 13.42 -7.72 -3.76
N ILE A 229 12.48 -8.30 -3.03
CA ILE A 229 11.09 -7.85 -3.02
C ILE A 229 10.98 -6.67 -2.04
N ALA A 230 11.54 -5.52 -2.44
CA ALA A 230 11.55 -4.31 -1.62
C ALA A 230 10.14 -3.70 -1.59
N GLN A 231 9.44 -3.87 -0.47
CA GLN A 231 8.09 -3.39 -0.28
C GLN A 231 8.10 -1.95 0.20
N GLN A 232 7.44 -1.06 -0.54
CA GLN A 232 7.41 0.37 -0.23
C GLN A 232 6.00 0.88 0.00
N LEU A 233 5.87 1.81 0.95
CA LEU A 233 4.65 2.55 1.20
C LEU A 233 4.76 3.99 0.67
N VAL A 234 3.61 4.59 0.36
CA VAL A 234 3.47 5.99 -0.01
C VAL A 234 2.16 6.55 0.52
N VAL A 235 2.18 7.80 0.99
CA VAL A 235 0.97 8.57 1.30
C VAL A 235 0.52 9.26 0.02
N LEU A 236 -0.74 9.06 -0.39
CA LEU A 236 -1.26 9.61 -1.64
C LEU A 236 -1.58 11.10 -1.50
N LYS A 237 -1.29 11.86 -2.54
CA LYS A 237 -1.52 13.33 -2.56
C LYS A 237 -3.00 13.69 -2.52
N SER A 238 -3.87 12.82 -3.02
CA SER A 238 -5.33 12.97 -2.97
C SER A 238 -5.93 12.74 -1.59
N SER A 239 -5.15 12.19 -0.64
CA SER A 239 -5.63 11.91 0.71
C SER A 239 -6.09 13.18 1.43
N LYS A 240 -7.25 13.08 2.09
CA LYS A 240 -7.74 14.08 3.04
C LYS A 240 -7.32 13.78 4.48
N GLN A 241 -6.69 12.63 4.72
CA GLN A 241 -6.26 12.12 6.02
C GLN A 241 -4.74 11.93 6.12
N ILE A 242 -3.97 12.86 5.56
CA ILE A 242 -2.51 12.77 5.45
C ILE A 242 -1.85 12.48 6.81
N ASN A 243 -2.31 13.12 7.89
CA ASN A 243 -1.73 12.92 9.22
C ASN A 243 -1.99 11.51 9.76
N ASN A 244 -3.19 10.97 9.56
CA ASN A 244 -3.52 9.59 9.94
C ASN A 244 -2.72 8.57 9.13
N ALA A 245 -2.58 8.78 7.81
CA ALA A 245 -1.76 7.95 6.93
C ALA A 245 -0.28 7.97 7.35
N LYS A 246 0.26 9.14 7.73
CA LYS A 246 1.63 9.26 8.26
C LYS A 246 1.81 8.51 9.57
N GLN A 247 0.87 8.59 10.52
CA GLN A 247 0.96 7.88 11.79
C GLN A 247 1.06 6.36 11.58
N ILE A 248 0.27 5.78 10.65
CA ILE A 248 0.39 4.36 10.30
C ILE A 248 1.71 4.07 9.59
N SER A 249 2.15 4.94 8.67
CA SER A 249 3.46 4.81 8.03
C SER A 249 4.59 4.77 9.05
N ASP A 250 4.59 5.70 10.00
CA ASP A 250 5.63 5.80 11.03
C ASP A 250 5.58 4.59 11.97
N TYR A 251 4.40 4.11 12.33
CA TYR A 251 4.23 2.89 13.14
C TYR A 251 4.85 1.65 12.46
N LEU A 252 4.65 1.49 11.16
CA LEU A 252 5.23 0.36 10.42
C LEU A 252 6.76 0.40 10.38
N LEU A 253 7.36 1.58 10.52
CA LEU A 253 8.82 1.78 10.52
C LEU A 253 9.45 1.73 11.93
N GLN A 254 8.65 1.64 12.99
CA GLN A 254 9.16 1.52 14.36
C GLN A 254 9.92 0.21 14.56
N LYS A 255 11.01 0.26 15.33
CA LYS A 255 11.85 -0.91 15.62
C LYS A 255 11.04 -2.08 16.19
N THR A 256 10.10 -1.81 17.08
CA THR A 256 9.21 -2.84 17.65
C THR A 256 8.32 -3.52 16.60
N THR A 257 7.84 -2.77 15.62
CA THR A 257 7.06 -3.31 14.48
C THR A 257 7.95 -4.09 13.53
N GLN A 258 9.19 -3.63 13.30
CA GLN A 258 10.15 -4.32 12.43
C GLN A 258 10.52 -5.70 13.00
N VAL A 259 10.70 -5.83 14.33
CA VAL A 259 10.92 -7.14 14.99
C VAL A 259 9.73 -8.09 14.75
N LYS A 260 8.49 -7.59 14.90
CA LYS A 260 7.29 -8.40 14.58
C LYS A 260 7.24 -8.83 13.11
N LEU A 261 7.69 -7.97 12.21
CA LEU A 261 7.76 -8.31 10.78
C LEU A 261 8.75 -9.44 10.50
N GLU A 262 9.90 -9.46 11.19
CA GLU A 262 10.88 -10.56 11.08
C GLU A 262 10.24 -11.90 11.53
N GLU A 263 9.56 -11.92 12.68
CA GLU A 263 8.86 -13.10 13.18
C GLU A 263 7.80 -13.60 12.18
N LEU A 264 7.17 -12.69 11.45
CA LEU A 264 6.18 -12.96 10.42
C LEU A 264 6.79 -13.30 9.04
N GLY A 265 8.12 -13.47 8.95
CA GLY A 265 8.78 -13.95 7.73
C GLY A 265 9.08 -12.86 6.70
N TYR A 266 9.23 -11.62 7.13
CA TYR A 266 9.81 -10.54 6.32
C TYR A 266 11.26 -10.29 6.74
N LEU A 267 12.04 -9.59 5.90
CA LEU A 267 13.29 -8.99 6.35
C LEU A 267 13.04 -7.50 6.67
N PRO A 268 13.69 -6.95 7.69
CA PRO A 268 13.47 -5.56 8.11
C PRO A 268 13.96 -4.55 7.07
N SER A 269 13.42 -3.34 7.17
CA SER A 269 13.60 -2.28 6.19
C SER A 269 15.02 -1.69 6.14
N ASP A 270 15.80 -1.85 7.18
CA ASP A 270 17.20 -1.38 7.33
C ASP A 270 18.24 -2.39 6.82
N ILE A 271 17.83 -3.64 6.54
CA ILE A 271 18.69 -4.61 5.87
C ILE A 271 18.67 -4.31 4.37
N THR A 272 19.86 -4.04 3.80
CA THR A 272 20.03 -4.09 2.34
C THR A 272 20.31 -5.54 1.98
N PRO A 273 19.34 -6.29 1.38
CA PRO A 273 19.63 -7.65 0.92
C PRO A 273 20.82 -7.60 -0.04
N LEU A 274 21.78 -8.49 0.15
CA LEU A 274 22.97 -8.58 -0.71
C LEU A 274 22.51 -8.63 -2.17
N ASN A 275 22.90 -7.62 -2.94
CA ASN A 275 22.66 -7.55 -4.36
C ASN A 275 23.58 -8.56 -5.02
N THR A 276 23.20 -9.83 -4.98
CA THR A 276 23.87 -10.85 -5.78
C THR A 276 23.52 -10.55 -7.23
N ASN A 277 24.46 -9.95 -7.94
CA ASN A 277 24.42 -9.80 -9.38
C ASN A 277 23.94 -11.15 -9.96
N VAL A 278 22.68 -11.24 -10.35
CA VAL A 278 22.22 -12.26 -11.30
C VAL A 278 23.04 -11.97 -12.54
N LYS A 279 24.14 -12.71 -12.71
CA LYS A 279 24.96 -12.64 -13.92
C LYS A 279 24.02 -12.96 -15.07
N ASN A 280 23.68 -11.93 -15.83
CA ASN A 280 23.18 -12.12 -17.19
C ASN A 280 24.27 -12.91 -17.93
N LYS A 281 24.18 -14.23 -17.91
CA LYS A 281 24.85 -15.03 -18.92
C LYS A 281 24.14 -14.72 -20.24
N SER A 282 24.66 -13.71 -20.93
CA SER A 282 24.41 -13.56 -22.35
C SER A 282 24.68 -14.91 -23.00
N VAL A 283 23.62 -15.54 -23.47
CA VAL A 283 23.68 -16.67 -24.38
C VAL A 283 24.34 -16.14 -25.67
N LYS A 284 25.56 -16.59 -25.92
CA LYS A 284 26.17 -16.54 -27.27
C LYS A 284 25.51 -17.58 -28.12
#